data_14a4288f81c6774991b6480a4ab5c5c9
#
_entry.id   14a4288f81c6774991b6480a4ab5c5c9
#
_cell.length_a   1.000
_cell.length_b   1.000
_cell.length_c   1.000
_cell.angle_alpha   90.00
_cell.angle_beta   90.00
_cell.angle_gamma   90.00
#
_symmetry.space_group_name_H-M   'P 1'
#
loop_
_entity.id
_entity.type
_entity.pdbx_description
1 polymer ?
#
loop_
_entity_poly.entity_id
_entity_poly.type
_entity_poly.pdbx_seq_one_letter_code
_entity_poly.pdbx_strand_id
1 'polypeptide(L)'
;MSPMPEAPAPARAPSDQPLADPVLPISVVILTFNAADTIGATLASVRDLSGDIHVVDSGSTDATLEIAAAAGAIITRHPFESYGAQRNWAIDTLPLAHPWQLHLDADERVSDGLAAELRVLFAGDGPPGGIVGYYVPRLVHFHGQPIRHGGMWPIHHMRLFRSGRGRCEDRKYDQHFYVDGATGTLRAPMIDDIRLSLGEWTARHNRWADAEVDEILAPSGSGVIQPGSGDPVAEKRALRSRYNRAPLFWRALGLFLYRYVLRLGFLDGRWGLVFFVLQTFWFRFLVDAKLHERREREARR
;
A
#
# COMPACT_ATOMS: atom_id res chain seq x y z
N MET A 1 -6.50 -67.04 -42.38
CA MET A 1 -6.33 -66.59 -41.00
C MET A 1 -6.54 -65.07 -41.02
N SER A 2 -7.73 -64.63 -40.64
CA SER A 2 -8.03 -63.20 -40.52
C SER A 2 -7.51 -62.69 -39.16
N PRO A 3 -6.93 -61.48 -39.07
CA PRO A 3 -6.49 -60.92 -37.82
C PRO A 3 -7.69 -60.52 -36.91
N MET A 4 -7.53 -60.81 -35.64
CA MET A 4 -8.48 -60.39 -34.58
C MET A 4 -8.50 -58.88 -34.42
N PRO A 5 -9.66 -58.31 -34.12
CA PRO A 5 -9.74 -56.84 -33.84
C PRO A 5 -9.07 -56.50 -32.50
N GLU A 6 -8.28 -55.45 -32.54
CA GLU A 6 -7.58 -54.84 -31.42
C GLU A 6 -8.58 -54.27 -30.36
N ALA A 7 -8.35 -54.56 -29.08
CA ALA A 7 -9.23 -54.10 -28.01
C ALA A 7 -9.14 -52.57 -27.84
N PRO A 8 -10.24 -51.88 -27.52
CA PRO A 8 -10.22 -50.42 -27.34
C PRO A 8 -9.40 -50.05 -26.09
N ALA A 9 -8.59 -49.01 -26.24
CA ALA A 9 -7.77 -48.44 -25.14
C ALA A 9 -8.68 -47.98 -23.98
N PRO A 10 -8.20 -48.09 -22.74
CA PRO A 10 -8.99 -47.70 -21.55
C PRO A 10 -9.25 -46.20 -21.58
N ALA A 11 -10.51 -45.82 -21.27
CA ALA A 11 -10.93 -44.45 -21.16
C ALA A 11 -10.05 -43.74 -20.12
N ARG A 12 -9.51 -42.59 -20.53
CA ARG A 12 -8.77 -41.68 -19.67
C ARG A 12 -9.66 -41.29 -18.47
N ALA A 13 -9.18 -41.54 -17.25
CA ALA A 13 -9.81 -41.03 -16.03
C ALA A 13 -9.96 -39.50 -16.09
N PRO A 14 -11.01 -38.92 -15.54
CA PRO A 14 -11.16 -37.46 -15.50
C PRO A 14 -9.92 -36.89 -14.80
N SER A 15 -9.29 -35.92 -15.45
CA SER A 15 -8.15 -35.19 -14.91
C SER A 15 -8.59 -34.52 -13.59
N ASP A 16 -7.96 -34.89 -12.48
CA ASP A 16 -7.97 -34.12 -11.23
C ASP A 16 -7.27 -32.76 -11.46
N GLN A 17 -7.90 -31.88 -12.23
CA GLN A 17 -7.56 -30.49 -12.16
C GLN A 17 -8.17 -29.98 -10.86
N PRO A 18 -7.35 -29.39 -9.93
CA PRO A 18 -7.93 -28.74 -8.76
C PRO A 18 -8.97 -27.74 -9.24
N LEU A 19 -10.18 -27.79 -8.69
CA LEU A 19 -11.21 -26.80 -8.88
C LEU A 19 -10.55 -25.44 -8.61
N ALA A 20 -10.64 -24.52 -9.56
CA ALA A 20 -10.16 -23.17 -9.37
C ALA A 20 -10.74 -22.63 -8.03
N ASP A 21 -9.89 -22.11 -7.16
CA ASP A 21 -10.33 -21.54 -5.89
C ASP A 21 -11.46 -20.53 -6.15
N PRO A 22 -12.53 -20.52 -5.31
CA PRO A 22 -13.63 -19.59 -5.51
C PRO A 22 -13.15 -18.15 -5.43
N VAL A 23 -13.59 -17.34 -6.39
CA VAL A 23 -13.33 -15.90 -6.40
C VAL A 23 -13.99 -15.27 -5.16
N LEU A 24 -13.26 -14.41 -4.45
CA LEU A 24 -13.70 -13.78 -3.23
C LEU A 24 -14.67 -12.62 -3.50
N PRO A 25 -15.59 -12.29 -2.58
CA PRO A 25 -16.52 -11.17 -2.72
C PRO A 25 -15.83 -9.83 -2.42
N ILE A 26 -14.76 -9.55 -3.15
CA ILE A 26 -13.90 -8.38 -2.99
C ILE A 26 -13.76 -7.69 -4.34
N SER A 27 -14.06 -6.39 -4.40
CA SER A 27 -13.64 -5.53 -5.51
C SER A 27 -12.24 -4.98 -5.23
N VAL A 28 -11.33 -5.08 -6.19
CA VAL A 28 -9.97 -4.56 -6.05
C VAL A 28 -9.88 -3.21 -6.75
N VAL A 29 -9.35 -2.20 -6.06
CA VAL A 29 -9.13 -0.86 -6.61
C VAL A 29 -7.64 -0.55 -6.58
N ILE A 30 -7.06 -0.26 -7.75
CA ILE A 30 -5.63 0.02 -7.92
C ILE A 30 -5.48 1.43 -8.47
N LEU A 31 -4.78 2.31 -7.73
CA LEU A 31 -4.40 3.62 -8.24
C LEU A 31 -3.09 3.51 -9.02
N THR A 32 -3.03 4.16 -10.19
CA THR A 32 -1.85 4.09 -11.05
C THR A 32 -1.50 5.40 -11.75
N PHE A 33 -0.19 5.58 -11.95
CA PHE A 33 0.39 6.60 -12.82
C PHE A 33 1.80 6.17 -13.23
N ASN A 34 2.05 5.93 -14.52
CA ASN A 34 3.34 5.51 -15.06
C ASN A 34 3.98 4.37 -14.24
N ALA A 35 3.29 3.24 -14.17
CA ALA A 35 3.66 2.08 -13.35
C ALA A 35 3.88 0.80 -14.18
N ALA A 36 4.30 0.91 -15.44
CA ALA A 36 4.49 -0.22 -16.34
C ALA A 36 5.39 -1.32 -15.74
N ASP A 37 6.40 -0.93 -14.93
CA ASP A 37 7.35 -1.88 -14.33
C ASP A 37 6.78 -2.68 -13.14
N THR A 38 5.66 -2.25 -12.56
CA THR A 38 5.13 -2.83 -11.31
C THR A 38 3.70 -3.33 -11.43
N ILE A 39 2.83 -2.64 -12.18
CA ILE A 39 1.40 -2.93 -12.23
C ILE A 39 1.07 -4.37 -12.66
N GLY A 40 1.87 -4.96 -13.54
CA GLY A 40 1.68 -6.35 -13.96
C GLY A 40 1.78 -7.35 -12.81
N ALA A 41 2.74 -7.14 -11.90
CA ALA A 41 2.89 -7.98 -10.71
C ALA A 41 1.77 -7.74 -9.69
N THR A 42 1.30 -6.50 -9.54
CA THR A 42 0.15 -6.14 -8.71
C THR A 42 -1.11 -6.86 -9.19
N LEU A 43 -1.43 -6.76 -10.48
CA LEU A 43 -2.59 -7.40 -11.10
C LEU A 43 -2.52 -8.93 -11.00
N ALA A 44 -1.36 -9.53 -11.29
CA ALA A 44 -1.15 -10.96 -11.17
C ALA A 44 -1.42 -11.48 -9.74
N SER A 45 -1.12 -10.67 -8.71
CA SER A 45 -1.31 -11.07 -7.32
C SER A 45 -2.78 -11.10 -6.86
N VAL A 46 -3.70 -10.49 -7.61
CA VAL A 46 -5.11 -10.37 -7.24
C VAL A 46 -6.08 -11.04 -8.21
N ARG A 47 -5.63 -11.43 -9.41
CA ARG A 47 -6.51 -12.00 -10.45
C ARG A 47 -7.24 -13.28 -10.03
N ASP A 48 -6.60 -14.11 -9.19
CA ASP A 48 -7.17 -15.35 -8.68
C ASP A 48 -7.96 -15.13 -7.36
N LEU A 49 -8.01 -13.88 -6.88
CA LEU A 49 -8.77 -13.49 -5.69
C LEU A 49 -10.07 -12.77 -6.04
N SER A 50 -10.07 -11.99 -7.14
CA SER A 50 -11.21 -11.16 -7.52
C SER A 50 -11.42 -11.18 -9.03
N GLY A 51 -12.69 -11.27 -9.44
CA GLY A 51 -13.12 -11.03 -10.83
C GLY A 51 -13.50 -9.57 -11.09
N ASP A 52 -13.41 -8.68 -10.08
CA ASP A 52 -13.81 -7.28 -10.15
C ASP A 52 -12.62 -6.39 -9.80
N ILE A 53 -11.77 -6.09 -10.80
CA ILE A 53 -10.52 -5.35 -10.63
C ILE A 53 -10.61 -4.03 -11.41
N HIS A 54 -10.56 -2.92 -10.66
CA HIS A 54 -10.60 -1.56 -11.18
C HIS A 54 -9.22 -0.90 -11.10
N VAL A 55 -8.78 -0.33 -12.21
CA VAL A 55 -7.55 0.48 -12.29
C VAL A 55 -7.95 1.92 -12.54
N VAL A 56 -7.60 2.81 -11.60
CA VAL A 56 -7.83 4.25 -11.70
C VAL A 56 -6.55 4.93 -12.13
N ASP A 57 -6.52 5.40 -13.37
CA ASP A 57 -5.34 5.99 -14.00
C ASP A 57 -5.36 7.51 -13.94
N SER A 58 -4.23 8.07 -13.52
CA SER A 58 -4.02 9.52 -13.40
C SER A 58 -3.38 10.17 -14.64
N GLY A 59 -3.45 9.52 -15.80
CA GLY A 59 -2.92 10.02 -17.07
C GLY A 59 -1.57 9.42 -17.45
N SER A 60 -1.42 8.10 -17.29
CA SER A 60 -0.20 7.37 -17.71
C SER A 60 0.09 7.54 -19.19
N THR A 61 1.37 7.64 -19.51
CA THR A 61 1.92 7.81 -20.86
C THR A 61 2.84 6.67 -21.30
N ASP A 62 3.08 5.72 -20.38
CA ASP A 62 3.83 4.49 -20.61
C ASP A 62 2.90 3.29 -20.90
N ALA A 63 3.42 2.08 -20.92
CA ALA A 63 2.65 0.86 -21.19
C ALA A 63 1.70 0.42 -20.05
N THR A 64 1.52 1.23 -18.99
CA THR A 64 0.68 0.89 -17.82
C THR A 64 -0.72 0.42 -18.23
N LEU A 65 -1.40 1.17 -19.08
CA LEU A 65 -2.79 0.87 -19.46
C LEU A 65 -2.90 -0.35 -20.37
N GLU A 66 -1.92 -0.58 -21.22
CA GLU A 66 -1.86 -1.76 -22.08
C GLU A 66 -1.73 -3.04 -21.23
N ILE A 67 -0.86 -3.00 -20.22
CA ILE A 67 -0.68 -4.10 -19.27
C ILE A 67 -1.95 -4.35 -18.45
N ALA A 68 -2.60 -3.28 -17.99
CA ALA A 68 -3.84 -3.39 -17.22
C ALA A 68 -4.99 -3.98 -18.05
N ALA A 69 -5.14 -3.52 -19.30
CA ALA A 69 -6.15 -4.04 -20.22
C ALA A 69 -5.91 -5.53 -20.57
N ALA A 70 -4.66 -5.92 -20.81
CA ALA A 70 -4.29 -7.31 -21.09
C ALA A 70 -4.56 -8.25 -19.90
N ALA A 71 -4.52 -7.72 -18.66
CA ALA A 71 -4.88 -8.44 -17.44
C ALA A 71 -6.41 -8.49 -17.17
N GLY A 72 -7.24 -7.88 -18.04
CA GLY A 72 -8.70 -7.85 -17.89
C GLY A 72 -9.24 -6.86 -16.86
N ALA A 73 -8.43 -5.88 -16.42
CA ALA A 73 -8.87 -4.87 -15.48
C ALA A 73 -9.82 -3.84 -16.12
N ILE A 74 -10.78 -3.35 -15.34
CA ILE A 74 -11.67 -2.24 -15.70
C ILE A 74 -10.90 -0.93 -15.49
N ILE A 75 -10.59 -0.22 -16.58
CA ILE A 75 -9.77 0.99 -16.54
C ILE A 75 -10.67 2.23 -16.51
N THR A 76 -10.45 3.10 -15.53
CA THR A 76 -11.09 4.41 -15.45
C THR A 76 -10.03 5.49 -15.33
N ARG A 77 -10.12 6.53 -16.18
CA ARG A 77 -9.23 7.68 -16.13
C ARG A 77 -9.82 8.76 -15.24
N HIS A 78 -9.03 9.26 -14.29
CA HIS A 78 -9.41 10.36 -13.44
C HIS A 78 -8.20 11.26 -13.15
N PRO A 79 -8.29 12.58 -13.39
CA PRO A 79 -7.20 13.51 -13.13
C PRO A 79 -6.75 13.46 -11.67
N PHE A 80 -5.44 13.51 -11.45
CA PHE A 80 -4.88 13.48 -10.09
C PHE A 80 -4.91 14.87 -9.45
N GLU A 81 -5.57 14.97 -8.30
CA GLU A 81 -5.52 16.15 -7.44
C GLU A 81 -4.68 15.88 -6.18
N SER A 82 -5.04 14.84 -5.44
CA SER A 82 -4.33 14.31 -4.28
C SER A 82 -4.63 12.82 -4.14
N TYR A 83 -3.81 12.10 -3.38
CA TYR A 83 -4.09 10.68 -3.12
C TYR A 83 -5.41 10.48 -2.36
N GLY A 84 -5.74 11.36 -1.39
CA GLY A 84 -6.98 11.30 -0.65
C GLY A 84 -8.19 11.52 -1.56
N ALA A 85 -8.16 12.57 -2.38
CA ALA A 85 -9.22 12.88 -3.35
C ALA A 85 -9.41 11.72 -4.34
N GLN A 86 -8.31 11.19 -4.92
CA GLN A 86 -8.35 10.08 -5.86
C GLN A 86 -8.99 8.81 -5.27
N ARG A 87 -8.61 8.47 -4.03
CA ARG A 87 -9.17 7.31 -3.31
C ARG A 87 -10.64 7.49 -2.96
N ASN A 88 -11.03 8.68 -2.47
CA ASN A 88 -12.41 8.98 -2.16
C ASN A 88 -13.29 9.02 -3.41
N TRP A 89 -12.78 9.60 -4.51
CA TRP A 89 -13.46 9.56 -5.79
C TRP A 89 -13.70 8.10 -6.25
N ALA A 90 -12.69 7.24 -6.15
CA ALA A 90 -12.82 5.83 -6.51
C ALA A 90 -13.87 5.10 -5.66
N ILE A 91 -13.89 5.35 -4.34
CA ILE A 91 -14.89 4.79 -3.41
C ILE A 91 -16.30 5.21 -3.79
N ASP A 92 -16.49 6.49 -4.18
CA ASP A 92 -17.80 7.07 -4.43
C ASP A 92 -18.36 6.76 -5.82
N THR A 93 -17.49 6.55 -6.81
CA THR A 93 -17.88 6.60 -8.24
C THR A 93 -17.79 5.26 -8.93
N LEU A 94 -16.84 4.39 -8.53
CA LEU A 94 -16.66 3.12 -9.22
C LEU A 94 -17.84 2.16 -8.98
N PRO A 95 -18.32 1.49 -10.03
CA PRO A 95 -19.42 0.51 -9.93
C PRO A 95 -18.91 -0.83 -9.38
N LEU A 96 -18.44 -0.83 -8.10
CA LEU A 96 -17.88 -2.00 -7.46
C LEU A 96 -18.93 -3.08 -7.25
N ALA A 97 -18.66 -4.30 -7.72
CA ALA A 97 -19.61 -5.40 -7.72
C ALA A 97 -19.75 -6.09 -6.34
N HIS A 98 -18.76 -5.91 -5.46
CA HIS A 98 -18.68 -6.69 -4.23
C HIS A 98 -18.84 -5.85 -2.95
N PRO A 99 -19.27 -6.49 -1.85
CA PRO A 99 -19.50 -5.80 -0.56
C PRO A 99 -18.21 -5.42 0.17
N TRP A 100 -17.06 -5.90 -0.29
CA TRP A 100 -15.75 -5.57 0.25
C TRP A 100 -14.85 -4.95 -0.81
N GLN A 101 -13.99 -4.03 -0.40
CA GLN A 101 -13.03 -3.35 -1.25
C GLN A 101 -11.62 -3.59 -0.72
N LEU A 102 -10.69 -3.99 -1.61
CA LEU A 102 -9.26 -4.03 -1.35
C LEU A 102 -8.57 -2.92 -2.17
N HIS A 103 -7.96 -1.97 -1.49
CA HIS A 103 -7.25 -0.87 -2.15
C HIS A 103 -5.74 -1.11 -2.16
N LEU A 104 -5.14 -1.03 -3.34
CA LEU A 104 -3.71 -1.19 -3.56
C LEU A 104 -3.16 0.00 -4.36
N ASP A 105 -1.88 0.28 -4.19
CA ASP A 105 -1.11 1.12 -5.09
C ASP A 105 -0.50 0.23 -6.19
N ALA A 106 -0.15 0.78 -7.36
CA ALA A 106 0.31 -0.01 -8.50
C ALA A 106 1.68 -0.71 -8.29
N ASP A 107 2.36 -0.43 -7.19
CA ASP A 107 3.59 -1.07 -6.71
C ASP A 107 3.37 -1.97 -5.48
N GLU A 108 2.11 -2.14 -5.05
CA GLU A 108 1.73 -3.04 -3.97
C GLU A 108 1.14 -4.34 -4.52
N ARG A 109 1.48 -5.47 -3.91
CA ARG A 109 0.95 -6.78 -4.28
C ARG A 109 0.55 -7.61 -3.07
N VAL A 110 -0.47 -8.42 -3.23
CA VAL A 110 -0.88 -9.42 -2.25
C VAL A 110 0.15 -10.55 -2.25
N SER A 111 0.72 -10.88 -1.07
CA SER A 111 1.58 -12.06 -0.94
C SER A 111 0.76 -13.35 -0.96
N ASP A 112 1.39 -14.50 -1.27
CA ASP A 112 0.72 -15.81 -1.23
C ASP A 112 0.12 -16.09 0.16
N GLY A 113 0.83 -15.69 1.23
CA GLY A 113 0.33 -15.80 2.60
C GLY A 113 -0.91 -14.94 2.84
N LEU A 114 -0.95 -13.71 2.32
CA LEU A 114 -2.12 -12.84 2.41
C LEU A 114 -3.28 -13.35 1.57
N ALA A 115 -3.01 -13.87 0.39
CA ALA A 115 -4.02 -14.52 -0.45
C ALA A 115 -4.68 -15.71 0.28
N ALA A 116 -3.87 -16.57 0.90
CA ALA A 116 -4.38 -17.69 1.69
C ALA A 116 -5.18 -17.23 2.90
N GLU A 117 -4.71 -16.20 3.63
CA GLU A 117 -5.42 -15.64 4.78
C GLU A 117 -6.76 -15.01 4.37
N LEU A 118 -6.82 -14.32 3.23
CA LEU A 118 -8.07 -13.78 2.68
C LEU A 118 -9.04 -14.90 2.31
N ARG A 119 -8.59 -15.98 1.68
CA ARG A 119 -9.45 -17.13 1.38
C ARG A 119 -10.05 -17.74 2.64
N VAL A 120 -9.26 -17.89 3.70
CA VAL A 120 -9.74 -18.36 5.00
C VAL A 120 -10.74 -17.38 5.62
N LEU A 121 -10.47 -16.08 5.55
CA LEU A 121 -11.33 -15.03 6.08
C LEU A 121 -12.71 -15.01 5.42
N PHE A 122 -12.77 -15.25 4.13
CA PHE A 122 -14.02 -15.24 3.34
C PHE A 122 -14.65 -16.62 3.16
N ALA A 123 -14.09 -17.67 3.74
CA ALA A 123 -14.68 -19.00 3.74
C ALA A 123 -15.94 -19.07 4.62
N GLY A 124 -16.88 -19.96 4.28
CA GLY A 124 -18.13 -20.14 5.04
C GLY A 124 -18.97 -18.88 5.13
N ASP A 125 -19.27 -18.43 6.34
CA ASP A 125 -20.09 -17.24 6.59
C ASP A 125 -19.34 -15.90 6.34
N GLY A 126 -18.07 -15.99 5.95
CA GLY A 126 -17.21 -14.83 5.67
C GLY A 126 -16.71 -14.13 6.94
N PRO A 127 -16.23 -12.86 6.81
CA PRO A 127 -15.67 -12.11 7.92
C PRO A 127 -16.62 -11.98 9.10
N PRO A 128 -16.12 -12.09 10.36
CA PRO A 128 -16.94 -12.01 11.57
C PRO A 128 -17.86 -10.80 11.58
N GLY A 129 -19.11 -11.01 12.02
CA GLY A 129 -20.11 -9.96 12.12
C GLY A 129 -19.62 -8.78 12.96
N GLY A 130 -19.89 -7.55 12.50
CA GLY A 130 -19.47 -6.32 13.16
C GLY A 130 -18.11 -5.78 12.72
N ILE A 131 -17.21 -6.59 12.17
CA ILE A 131 -15.95 -6.11 11.57
C ILE A 131 -16.25 -5.48 10.22
N VAL A 132 -15.80 -4.23 10.05
CA VAL A 132 -16.01 -3.45 8.82
C VAL A 132 -14.73 -3.15 8.05
N GLY A 133 -13.57 -3.43 8.60
CA GLY A 133 -12.30 -3.24 7.94
C GLY A 133 -11.15 -4.00 8.58
N TYR A 134 -10.11 -4.24 7.79
CA TYR A 134 -8.92 -4.95 8.23
C TYR A 134 -7.66 -4.16 7.92
N TYR A 135 -6.82 -4.04 8.92
CA TYR A 135 -5.44 -3.59 8.77
C TYR A 135 -4.60 -4.72 8.18
N VAL A 136 -3.84 -4.37 7.14
CA VAL A 136 -2.92 -5.28 6.46
C VAL A 136 -1.50 -4.83 6.76
N PRO A 137 -0.60 -5.71 7.23
CA PRO A 137 0.80 -5.34 7.42
C PRO A 137 1.49 -5.15 6.07
N ARG A 138 2.23 -4.05 5.91
CA ARG A 138 2.97 -3.72 4.70
C ARG A 138 4.45 -4.05 4.87
N LEU A 139 4.99 -4.91 4.02
CA LEU A 139 6.41 -5.23 3.94
C LEU A 139 7.04 -4.50 2.75
N VAL A 140 7.91 -3.55 3.05
CA VAL A 140 8.65 -2.80 2.04
C VAL A 140 9.76 -3.69 1.45
N HIS A 141 9.79 -3.81 0.14
CA HIS A 141 10.92 -4.33 -0.62
C HIS A 141 11.63 -3.15 -1.30
N PHE A 142 12.87 -2.91 -0.93
CA PHE A 142 13.68 -1.86 -1.52
C PHE A 142 14.75 -2.46 -2.42
N HIS A 143 14.64 -2.26 -3.72
CA HIS A 143 15.45 -2.95 -4.74
C HIS A 143 15.52 -4.47 -4.53
N GLY A 144 14.36 -5.08 -4.28
CA GLY A 144 14.22 -6.52 -4.05
C GLY A 144 14.61 -7.02 -2.65
N GLN A 145 15.19 -6.16 -1.80
CA GLN A 145 15.55 -6.51 -0.42
C GLN A 145 14.37 -6.20 0.52
N PRO A 146 13.81 -7.19 1.24
CA PRO A 146 12.79 -6.93 2.26
C PRO A 146 13.39 -6.19 3.46
N ILE A 147 12.73 -5.10 3.87
CA ILE A 147 13.13 -4.29 5.03
C ILE A 147 12.32 -4.76 6.25
N ARG A 148 12.94 -5.59 7.08
CA ARG A 148 12.27 -6.26 8.21
C ARG A 148 12.63 -5.70 9.57
N HIS A 149 13.74 -5.00 9.67
CA HIS A 149 14.27 -4.46 10.93
C HIS A 149 14.06 -2.95 11.03
N GLY A 150 14.70 -2.32 11.98
CA GLY A 150 14.61 -0.86 12.15
C GLY A 150 13.22 -0.36 12.56
N GLY A 151 12.29 -1.23 12.95
CA GLY A 151 10.91 -0.87 13.24
C GLY A 151 10.13 -0.49 11.98
N MET A 152 10.55 -1.00 10.81
CA MET A 152 9.83 -0.85 9.54
C MET A 152 8.84 -1.98 9.28
N TRP A 153 8.90 -3.05 10.06
CA TRP A 153 8.02 -4.20 10.01
C TRP A 153 7.57 -4.62 11.41
N PRO A 154 6.29 -4.98 11.61
CA PRO A 154 5.15 -4.71 10.73
C PRO A 154 4.67 -3.26 10.84
N ILE A 155 4.26 -2.65 9.71
CA ILE A 155 3.52 -1.38 9.70
C ILE A 155 2.15 -1.68 9.08
N HIS A 156 1.09 -1.44 9.83
CA HIS A 156 -0.26 -1.78 9.42
C HIS A 156 -0.93 -0.62 8.68
N HIS A 157 -1.61 -0.95 7.57
CA HIS A 157 -2.42 -0.02 6.80
C HIS A 157 -3.83 -0.57 6.64
N MET A 158 -4.84 0.26 6.81
CA MET A 158 -6.19 -0.09 6.42
C MET A 158 -6.23 -0.23 4.90
N ARG A 159 -6.54 -1.43 4.40
CA ARG A 159 -6.56 -1.71 2.94
C ARG A 159 -7.80 -2.49 2.51
N LEU A 160 -8.41 -3.26 3.40
CA LEU A 160 -9.59 -4.06 3.13
C LEU A 160 -10.74 -3.56 4.01
N PHE A 161 -11.86 -3.17 3.40
CA PHE A 161 -13.02 -2.69 4.16
C PHE A 161 -14.34 -2.89 3.41
N ARG A 162 -15.45 -2.85 4.14
CA ARG A 162 -16.81 -2.93 3.57
C ARG A 162 -17.12 -1.68 2.75
N SER A 163 -17.72 -1.87 1.58
CA SER A 163 -18.24 -0.80 0.74
C SER A 163 -19.21 0.09 1.54
N GLY A 164 -19.05 1.40 1.39
CA GLY A 164 -19.82 2.40 2.15
C GLY A 164 -19.38 2.63 3.60
N ARG A 165 -18.34 1.94 4.09
CA ARG A 165 -17.85 2.08 5.48
C ARG A 165 -16.45 2.65 5.59
N GLY A 166 -15.72 2.80 4.49
CA GLY A 166 -14.36 3.32 4.45
C GLY A 166 -14.24 4.64 3.73
N ARG A 167 -13.28 5.44 4.17
CA ARG A 167 -12.88 6.72 3.58
C ARG A 167 -11.38 6.91 3.70
N CYS A 168 -10.79 7.71 2.82
CA CYS A 168 -9.42 8.20 2.93
C CYS A 168 -9.41 9.61 3.50
N GLU A 169 -8.42 9.92 4.32
CA GLU A 169 -8.21 11.28 4.83
C GLU A 169 -7.90 12.25 3.68
N ASP A 170 -8.46 13.46 3.76
CA ASP A 170 -8.14 14.55 2.83
C ASP A 170 -6.92 15.32 3.36
N ARG A 171 -5.73 14.74 3.15
CA ARG A 171 -4.44 15.34 3.52
C ARG A 171 -3.51 15.32 2.32
N LYS A 172 -2.58 16.27 2.28
CA LYS A 172 -1.58 16.33 1.19
C LYS A 172 -0.50 15.25 1.31
N TYR A 173 -0.23 14.80 2.53
CA TYR A 173 0.82 13.82 2.83
C TYR A 173 0.41 12.88 3.98
N ASP A 174 0.87 11.60 3.93
CA ASP A 174 0.65 10.55 4.93
C ASP A 174 -0.85 10.30 5.22
N GLN A 175 -1.66 10.17 4.15
CA GLN A 175 -3.08 9.87 4.23
C GLN A 175 -3.29 8.41 4.64
N HIS A 176 -4.32 8.19 5.44
CA HIS A 176 -4.73 6.86 5.85
C HIS A 176 -6.21 6.63 5.52
N PHE A 177 -6.54 5.39 5.19
CA PHE A 177 -7.93 4.98 5.21
C PHE A 177 -8.40 4.82 6.66
N TYR A 178 -9.64 5.16 6.89
CA TYR A 178 -10.35 4.91 8.14
C TYR A 178 -11.72 4.32 7.83
N VAL A 179 -12.30 3.63 8.80
CA VAL A 179 -13.61 3.01 8.69
C VAL A 179 -14.48 3.37 9.89
N ASP A 180 -15.79 3.39 9.68
CA ASP A 180 -16.76 3.60 10.75
C ASP A 180 -17.25 2.23 11.26
N GLY A 181 -16.57 1.71 12.28
CA GLY A 181 -16.90 0.46 12.93
C GLY A 181 -15.69 -0.32 13.44
N ALA A 182 -15.95 -1.54 13.93
CA ALA A 182 -14.90 -2.39 14.46
C ALA A 182 -13.94 -2.87 13.35
N THR A 183 -12.68 -3.02 13.71
CA THR A 183 -11.61 -3.43 12.79
C THR A 183 -10.90 -4.69 13.25
N GLY A 184 -10.42 -5.47 12.29
CA GLY A 184 -9.51 -6.59 12.51
C GLY A 184 -8.12 -6.29 11.97
N THR A 185 -7.17 -7.21 12.20
CA THR A 185 -5.80 -7.12 11.69
C THR A 185 -5.42 -8.46 11.07
N LEU A 186 -4.96 -8.43 9.83
CA LEU A 186 -4.38 -9.57 9.14
C LEU A 186 -2.90 -9.72 9.53
N ARG A 187 -2.36 -10.91 9.33
CA ARG A 187 -0.98 -11.26 9.75
C ARG A 187 0.00 -11.31 8.59
N ALA A 188 -0.49 -11.78 7.44
CA ALA A 188 0.33 -11.90 6.25
C ALA A 188 0.45 -10.56 5.52
N PRO A 189 1.60 -10.24 4.92
CA PRO A 189 1.86 -8.93 4.34
C PRO A 189 1.25 -8.73 2.96
N MET A 190 0.88 -7.49 2.68
CA MET A 190 1.05 -6.95 1.33
C MET A 190 2.51 -6.51 1.15
N ILE A 191 3.02 -6.62 -0.07
CA ILE A 191 4.40 -6.28 -0.41
C ILE A 191 4.37 -4.96 -1.19
N ASP A 192 5.09 -3.96 -0.68
CA ASP A 192 5.34 -2.67 -1.34
C ASP A 192 6.71 -2.76 -2.02
N ASP A 193 6.72 -2.91 -3.36
CA ASP A 193 7.93 -3.23 -4.14
C ASP A 193 8.50 -1.97 -4.80
N ILE A 194 9.38 -1.27 -4.09
CA ILE A 194 10.02 -0.04 -4.56
C ILE A 194 11.12 -0.38 -5.56
N ARG A 195 10.82 -0.22 -6.86
CA ARG A 195 11.74 -0.46 -7.99
C ARG A 195 12.29 0.81 -8.62
N LEU A 196 11.84 1.99 -8.17
CA LEU A 196 12.31 3.26 -8.68
C LEU A 196 13.84 3.35 -8.60
N SER A 197 14.46 3.94 -9.61
CA SER A 197 15.88 4.32 -9.52
C SER A 197 16.10 5.26 -8.31
N LEU A 198 17.31 5.29 -7.78
CA LEU A 198 17.61 6.19 -6.65
C LEU A 198 17.37 7.67 -7.01
N GLY A 199 17.59 8.05 -8.28
CA GLY A 199 17.31 9.39 -8.78
C GLY A 199 15.82 9.73 -8.71
N GLU A 200 14.96 8.88 -9.23
CA GLU A 200 13.50 9.06 -9.18
C GLU A 200 12.97 9.01 -7.75
N TRP A 201 13.49 8.08 -6.94
CA TRP A 201 13.14 7.96 -5.54
C TRP A 201 13.46 9.25 -4.76
N THR A 202 14.68 9.79 -4.91
CA THR A 202 15.09 11.02 -4.24
C THR A 202 14.32 12.24 -4.76
N ALA A 203 14.06 12.33 -6.07
CA ALA A 203 13.24 13.39 -6.63
C ALA A 203 11.80 13.37 -6.08
N ARG A 204 11.18 12.18 -5.95
CA ARG A 204 9.87 11.99 -5.33
C ARG A 204 9.88 12.43 -3.86
N HIS A 205 10.87 12.00 -3.09
CA HIS A 205 11.00 12.35 -1.69
C HIS A 205 11.31 13.84 -1.47
N ASN A 206 12.02 14.48 -2.41
CA ASN A 206 12.20 15.92 -2.36
C ASN A 206 10.86 16.69 -2.45
N ARG A 207 9.94 16.25 -3.34
CA ARG A 207 8.57 16.83 -3.40
C ARG A 207 7.76 16.51 -2.13
N TRP A 208 7.88 15.30 -1.61
CA TRP A 208 7.22 14.93 -0.34
C TRP A 208 7.75 15.72 0.84
N ALA A 209 9.04 16.09 0.86
CA ALA A 209 9.57 16.96 1.89
C ALA A 209 8.92 18.35 1.88
N ASP A 210 8.61 18.91 0.70
CA ASP A 210 7.87 20.17 0.60
C ASP A 210 6.46 20.03 1.16
N ALA A 211 5.73 18.96 0.77
CA ALA A 211 4.40 18.69 1.27
C ALA A 211 4.36 18.46 2.81
N GLU A 212 5.38 17.77 3.36
CA GLU A 212 5.48 17.56 4.80
C GLU A 212 5.77 18.88 5.56
N VAL A 213 6.59 19.76 4.99
CA VAL A 213 6.85 21.10 5.57
C VAL A 213 5.58 21.94 5.55
N ASP A 214 4.83 21.93 4.45
CA ASP A 214 3.54 22.62 4.36
C ASP A 214 2.58 22.14 5.45
N GLU A 215 2.53 20.84 5.70
CA GLU A 215 1.69 20.26 6.74
C GLU A 215 2.15 20.62 8.17
N ILE A 216 3.47 20.67 8.41
CA ILE A 216 4.02 21.10 9.72
C ILE A 216 3.69 22.56 10.01
N LEU A 217 3.65 23.40 9.00
CA LEU A 217 3.35 24.85 9.13
C LEU A 217 1.85 25.16 9.08
N ALA A 218 1.01 24.21 8.64
CA ALA A 218 -0.44 24.40 8.60
C ALA A 218 -1.03 24.57 10.01
N PRO A 219 -2.09 25.40 10.17
CA PRO A 219 -2.79 25.53 11.44
C PRO A 219 -3.29 24.18 11.96
N SER A 220 -3.08 23.92 13.24
CA SER A 220 -3.49 22.68 13.89
C SER A 220 -5.01 22.48 13.77
N GLY A 221 -5.44 21.37 13.15
CA GLY A 221 -6.86 21.00 13.09
C GLY A 221 -7.47 20.81 11.69
N SER A 222 -6.75 21.10 10.60
CA SER A 222 -7.27 20.89 9.26
C SER A 222 -7.18 19.40 8.84
N GLY A 223 -8.33 18.73 8.71
CA GLY A 223 -8.45 17.44 8.04
C GLY A 223 -8.01 16.21 8.86
N VAL A 224 -7.72 16.34 10.16
CA VAL A 224 -7.34 15.21 11.01
C VAL A 224 -8.58 14.58 11.63
N ILE A 225 -8.95 13.39 11.17
CA ILE A 225 -9.92 12.55 11.87
C ILE A 225 -9.21 11.97 13.09
N GLN A 226 -9.84 12.11 14.28
CA GLN A 226 -9.30 11.50 15.49
C GLN A 226 -9.59 9.99 15.43
N PRO A 227 -8.55 9.14 15.32
CA PRO A 227 -8.74 7.71 15.36
C PRO A 227 -9.24 7.29 16.75
N GLY A 228 -10.06 6.23 16.79
CA GLY A 228 -10.49 5.61 18.04
C GLY A 228 -9.32 5.10 18.88
N SER A 229 -9.55 4.84 20.17
CA SER A 229 -8.53 4.25 21.05
C SER A 229 -8.13 2.85 20.52
N GLY A 230 -6.81 2.60 20.38
CA GLY A 230 -6.28 1.34 19.85
C GLY A 230 -6.00 1.34 18.33
N ASP A 231 -6.17 2.46 17.66
CA ASP A 231 -5.84 2.61 16.24
C ASP A 231 -4.30 2.73 16.07
N PRO A 232 -3.66 1.86 15.25
CA PRO A 232 -2.22 1.94 14.95
C PRO A 232 -1.78 3.30 14.39
N VAL A 233 -2.68 4.04 13.74
CA VAL A 233 -2.43 5.38 13.21
C VAL A 233 -2.28 6.41 14.34
N ALA A 234 -3.05 6.26 15.44
CA ALA A 234 -2.97 7.17 16.59
C ALA A 234 -1.61 7.09 17.28
N GLU A 235 -1.09 5.88 17.51
CA GLU A 235 0.23 5.67 18.11
C GLU A 235 1.34 6.26 17.24
N LYS A 236 1.29 6.02 15.93
CA LYS A 236 2.23 6.59 14.96
C LYS A 236 2.23 8.12 15.01
N ARG A 237 1.05 8.74 15.10
CA ARG A 237 0.91 10.21 15.20
C ARG A 237 1.46 10.78 16.52
N ALA A 238 1.23 10.11 17.63
CA ALA A 238 1.79 10.51 18.92
C ALA A 238 3.33 10.49 18.89
N LEU A 239 3.93 9.43 18.33
CA LEU A 239 5.37 9.34 18.14
C LEU A 239 5.91 10.43 17.21
N ARG A 240 5.19 10.73 16.11
CA ARG A 240 5.54 11.80 15.17
C ARG A 240 5.48 13.19 15.86
N SER A 241 4.47 13.44 16.68
CA SER A 241 4.36 14.69 17.46
C SER A 241 5.55 14.87 18.40
N ARG A 242 5.97 13.79 19.11
CA ARG A 242 7.17 13.83 19.97
C ARG A 242 8.44 14.08 19.15
N TYR A 243 8.60 13.40 18.01
CA TYR A 243 9.71 13.61 17.09
C TYR A 243 9.77 15.06 16.60
N ASN A 244 8.65 15.67 16.25
CA ASN A 244 8.58 17.03 15.73
C ASN A 244 8.95 18.10 16.77
N ARG A 245 8.88 17.79 18.08
CA ARG A 245 9.33 18.69 19.16
C ARG A 245 10.85 18.63 19.42
N ALA A 246 11.53 17.60 18.91
CA ALA A 246 12.98 17.48 19.09
C ALA A 246 13.72 18.51 18.22
N PRO A 247 14.96 18.91 18.62
CA PRO A 247 15.77 19.89 17.90
C PRO A 247 16.00 19.46 16.43
N LEU A 248 15.84 20.41 15.50
CA LEU A 248 16.07 20.20 14.07
C LEU A 248 17.48 19.62 13.85
N PHE A 249 17.63 18.88 12.77
CA PHE A 249 18.85 18.19 12.33
C PHE A 249 19.28 17.04 13.25
N TRP A 250 19.36 17.26 14.58
CA TRP A 250 19.72 16.21 15.56
C TRP A 250 18.66 15.11 15.62
N ARG A 251 17.39 15.45 15.45
CA ARG A 251 16.29 14.47 15.43
C ARG A 251 16.40 13.49 14.26
N ALA A 252 16.90 13.94 13.10
CA ALA A 252 17.11 13.08 11.95
C ALA A 252 18.24 12.06 12.21
N LEU A 253 19.37 12.52 12.75
CA LEU A 253 20.47 11.65 13.14
C LEU A 253 20.06 10.66 14.25
N GLY A 254 19.36 11.16 15.28
CA GLY A 254 18.86 10.33 16.37
C GLY A 254 17.91 9.23 15.89
N LEU A 255 16.99 9.55 14.95
CA LEU A 255 16.09 8.57 14.36
C LEU A 255 16.83 7.50 13.55
N PHE A 256 17.83 7.92 12.77
CA PHE A 256 18.68 6.98 12.01
C PHE A 256 19.42 6.02 12.97
N LEU A 257 20.12 6.53 13.96
CA LEU A 257 20.84 5.69 14.94
C LEU A 257 19.90 4.76 15.69
N TYR A 258 18.74 5.26 16.11
CA TYR A 258 17.72 4.43 16.75
C TYR A 258 17.26 3.29 15.85
N ARG A 259 16.89 3.57 14.60
CA ARG A 259 16.36 2.55 13.70
C ARG A 259 17.44 1.62 13.16
N TYR A 260 18.57 2.18 12.71
CA TYR A 260 19.62 1.39 12.08
C TYR A 260 20.43 0.58 13.10
N VAL A 261 20.79 1.19 14.25
CA VAL A 261 21.62 0.52 15.27
C VAL A 261 20.74 -0.17 16.32
N LEU A 262 19.94 0.58 17.09
CA LEU A 262 19.21 0.03 18.24
C LEU A 262 18.07 -0.92 17.83
N ARG A 263 17.41 -0.67 16.70
CA ARG A 263 16.36 -1.53 16.16
C ARG A 263 16.89 -2.50 15.09
N LEU A 264 18.20 -2.71 15.03
CA LEU A 264 18.90 -3.70 14.22
C LEU A 264 18.69 -3.57 12.70
N GLY A 265 18.43 -2.36 12.18
CA GLY A 265 18.25 -2.10 10.75
C GLY A 265 19.41 -2.54 9.87
N PHE A 266 20.63 -2.66 10.46
CA PHE A 266 21.83 -3.15 9.77
C PHE A 266 21.72 -4.63 9.33
N LEU A 267 20.79 -5.39 9.91
CA LEU A 267 20.53 -6.78 9.49
C LEU A 267 19.84 -6.90 8.14
N ASP A 268 19.26 -5.82 7.61
CA ASP A 268 18.62 -5.79 6.30
C ASP A 268 19.63 -5.63 5.14
N GLY A 269 20.92 -5.82 5.40
CA GLY A 269 21.96 -5.88 4.37
C GLY A 269 22.28 -4.54 3.70
N ARG A 270 22.89 -4.58 2.51
CA ARG A 270 23.40 -3.38 1.82
C ARG A 270 22.28 -2.43 1.38
N TRP A 271 21.19 -2.96 0.81
CA TRP A 271 20.05 -2.15 0.42
C TRP A 271 19.27 -1.65 1.64
N GLY A 272 19.29 -2.39 2.76
CA GLY A 272 18.84 -1.90 4.06
C GLY A 272 19.60 -0.67 4.53
N LEU A 273 20.94 -0.67 4.45
CA LEU A 273 21.76 0.51 4.75
C LEU A 273 21.35 1.71 3.89
N VAL A 274 21.27 1.53 2.57
CA VAL A 274 20.87 2.59 1.64
C VAL A 274 19.48 3.12 2.00
N PHE A 275 18.52 2.23 2.22
CA PHE A 275 17.16 2.58 2.63
C PHE A 275 17.15 3.40 3.92
N PHE A 276 17.83 2.94 5.00
CA PHE A 276 17.83 3.66 6.27
C PHE A 276 18.54 5.01 6.18
N VAL A 277 19.63 5.11 5.45
CA VAL A 277 20.30 6.40 5.21
C VAL A 277 19.36 7.35 4.47
N LEU A 278 18.73 6.90 3.39
CA LEU A 278 17.87 7.76 2.57
C LEU A 278 16.55 8.08 3.29
N GLN A 279 15.85 7.09 3.84
CA GLN A 279 14.51 7.25 4.41
C GLN A 279 14.51 7.87 5.81
N THR A 280 15.48 7.49 6.68
CA THR A 280 15.42 7.88 8.09
C THR A 280 16.40 8.98 8.46
N PHE A 281 17.47 9.19 7.68
CA PHE A 281 18.38 10.30 7.88
C PHE A 281 18.21 11.40 6.83
N TRP A 282 18.53 11.13 5.56
CA TRP A 282 18.54 12.14 4.50
C TRP A 282 17.17 12.82 4.32
N PHE A 283 16.12 12.06 4.16
CA PHE A 283 14.77 12.62 3.99
C PHE A 283 14.35 13.46 5.20
N ARG A 284 14.60 13.00 6.41
CA ARG A 284 14.25 13.73 7.63
C ARG A 284 15.09 14.98 7.82
N PHE A 285 16.37 14.92 7.47
CA PHE A 285 17.25 16.07 7.48
C PHE A 285 16.82 17.10 6.42
N LEU A 286 16.42 16.66 5.23
CA LEU A 286 15.91 17.53 4.18
C LEU A 286 14.64 18.27 4.61
N VAL A 287 13.70 17.59 5.26
CA VAL A 287 12.50 18.21 5.84
C VAL A 287 12.90 19.29 6.86
N ASP A 288 13.86 18.99 7.74
CA ASP A 288 14.36 19.96 8.73
C ASP A 288 15.00 21.17 8.07
N ALA A 289 15.81 20.97 7.04
CA ALA A 289 16.48 22.03 6.30
C ALA A 289 15.47 22.97 5.60
N LYS A 290 14.50 22.39 4.90
CA LYS A 290 13.43 23.16 4.24
C LYS A 290 12.54 23.91 5.25
N LEU A 291 12.24 23.30 6.39
CA LEU A 291 11.48 23.93 7.47
C LEU A 291 12.26 25.13 8.07
N HIS A 292 13.57 24.96 8.28
CA HIS A 292 14.44 26.03 8.76
C HIS A 292 14.48 27.19 7.76
N GLU A 293 14.74 26.90 6.49
CA GLU A 293 14.76 27.89 5.41
C GLU A 293 13.46 28.71 5.34
N ARG A 294 12.28 28.04 5.43
CA ARG A 294 11.01 28.77 5.40
C ARG A 294 10.80 29.68 6.60
N ARG A 295 11.13 29.20 7.81
CA ARG A 295 11.06 30.03 9.03
C ARG A 295 11.96 31.24 8.97
N GLU A 296 13.17 31.12 8.42
CA GLU A 296 14.06 32.27 8.22
C GLU A 296 13.50 33.28 7.20
N ARG A 297 12.91 32.80 6.12
CA ARG A 297 12.27 33.70 5.11
C ARG A 297 11.08 34.44 5.69
N GLU A 298 10.27 33.81 6.53
CA GLU A 298 9.14 34.43 7.22
C GLU A 298 9.60 35.48 8.26
N ALA A 299 10.67 35.18 9.00
CA ALA A 299 11.25 36.11 9.99
C ALA A 299 11.91 37.36 9.38
N ARG A 300 12.27 37.31 8.09
CA ARG A 300 12.86 38.47 7.34
C ARG A 300 11.82 39.35 6.66
N ARG A 301 10.53 38.96 6.63
CA ARG A 301 9.40 39.72 6.11
C ARG A 301 8.72 40.53 7.21
#